data_c1190b2b9a7b2773a826547c9d5872b4
#
_entry.id   c1190b2b9a7b2773a826547c9d5872b4
#
_cell.length_a   1.000
_cell.length_b   1.000
_cell.length_c   1.000
_cell.angle_alpha   90.00
_cell.angle_beta   90.00
_cell.angle_gamma   90.00
#
_symmetry.space_group_name_H-M   'P 1'
#
loop_
_entity.id
_entity.type
_entity.pdbx_description
1 polymer ?
#
loop_
_entity_poly.entity_id
_entity_poly.type
_entity_poly.pdbx_seq_one_letter_code
_entity_poly.pdbx_strand_id
1 'polypeptide(L)'
;MTAGITGATRVYLHLAHPSAHARTPQVMNAEFARRGVDAVAVSADVAPADLGGFARGLRGWRNLAGLSVTMPHKEALAAHVDALAGPAALIGAVNVVRREADGRLVATNTDGQGFVIGLHKAGYKLSGRHVLLVGAGGAGRAVAFAVAGAAAACLTIANRTAARAERLARDIAASHPAVPVAVAVAAGPPDPGLPRAQRNRPVHDRERFLVWAD
;
A
#
# COMPACT_ATOMS: atom_id res chain seq x y z
N MET A 1 -29.34 12.01 8.54
CA MET A 1 -29.40 12.57 7.18
C MET A 1 -27.98 12.91 6.79
N THR A 2 -27.48 12.33 5.70
CA THR A 2 -26.20 12.73 5.12
C THR A 2 -26.35 14.16 4.63
N ALA A 3 -25.51 15.08 5.09
CA ALA A 3 -25.43 16.42 4.53
C ALA A 3 -25.22 16.28 3.02
N GLY A 4 -26.00 17.00 2.20
CA GLY A 4 -25.87 16.95 0.75
C GLY A 4 -24.48 17.43 0.33
N ILE A 5 -23.95 16.90 -0.77
CA ILE A 5 -22.69 17.38 -1.37
C ILE A 5 -22.88 18.82 -1.84
N THR A 6 -22.01 19.73 -1.40
CA THR A 6 -22.02 21.16 -1.75
C THR A 6 -20.68 21.59 -2.32
N GLY A 7 -20.54 22.84 -2.74
CA GLY A 7 -19.26 23.41 -3.18
C GLY A 7 -18.17 23.48 -2.07
N ALA A 8 -18.55 23.37 -0.80
CA ALA A 8 -17.65 23.35 0.35
C ALA A 8 -17.15 21.94 0.68
N THR A 9 -17.83 20.90 0.19
CA THR A 9 -17.49 19.50 0.47
C THR A 9 -16.08 19.17 -0.02
N ARG A 10 -15.27 18.59 0.86
CA ARG A 10 -13.91 18.15 0.52
C ARG A 10 -13.94 16.87 -0.29
N VAL A 11 -13.10 16.80 -1.31
CA VAL A 11 -12.99 15.64 -2.19
C VAL A 11 -11.78 14.79 -1.82
N TYR A 12 -12.00 13.49 -1.73
CA TYR A 12 -10.95 12.47 -1.66
C TYR A 12 -11.05 11.58 -2.90
N LEU A 13 -9.92 11.25 -3.50
CA LEU A 13 -9.88 10.33 -4.64
C LEU A 13 -9.34 8.96 -4.23
N HIS A 14 -9.82 7.92 -4.91
CA HIS A 14 -9.19 6.61 -4.90
C HIS A 14 -8.63 6.33 -6.29
N LEU A 15 -7.33 6.52 -6.45
CA LEU A 15 -6.62 6.36 -7.71
C LEU A 15 -6.33 4.89 -7.99
N ALA A 16 -6.84 4.39 -9.12
CA ALA A 16 -6.68 3.01 -9.56
C ALA A 16 -6.81 2.90 -11.09
N HIS A 17 -6.43 1.76 -11.67
CA HIS A 17 -6.75 1.40 -13.05
C HIS A 17 -6.71 -0.14 -13.23
N PRO A 18 -7.82 -0.79 -13.65
CA PRO A 18 -9.17 -0.26 -13.66
C PRO A 18 -9.73 -0.06 -12.24
N SER A 19 -10.61 0.91 -12.04
CA SER A 19 -11.13 1.26 -10.72
C SER A 19 -12.46 0.56 -10.35
N ALA A 20 -13.09 -0.14 -11.27
CA ALA A 20 -14.44 -0.70 -11.10
C ALA A 20 -14.61 -1.64 -9.87
N HIS A 21 -13.53 -2.27 -9.45
CA HIS A 21 -13.54 -3.20 -8.30
C HIS A 21 -13.17 -2.53 -6.97
N ALA A 22 -12.87 -1.23 -6.99
CA ALA A 22 -12.44 -0.50 -5.79
C ALA A 22 -13.56 -0.39 -4.76
N ARG A 23 -13.28 -0.78 -3.52
CA ARG A 23 -14.20 -0.68 -2.38
C ARG A 23 -13.85 0.47 -1.43
N THR A 24 -12.69 1.07 -1.60
CA THR A 24 -12.19 2.16 -0.74
C THR A 24 -13.15 3.34 -0.66
N PRO A 25 -13.76 3.84 -1.76
CA PRO A 25 -14.71 4.95 -1.64
C PRO A 25 -15.92 4.65 -0.76
N GLN A 26 -16.45 3.42 -0.83
CA GLN A 26 -17.58 3.00 0.01
C GLN A 26 -17.22 3.02 1.50
N VAL A 27 -16.05 2.49 1.85
CA VAL A 27 -15.56 2.46 3.24
C VAL A 27 -15.31 3.89 3.74
N MET A 28 -14.65 4.73 2.94
CA MET A 28 -14.36 6.12 3.32
C MET A 28 -15.64 6.93 3.51
N ASN A 29 -16.60 6.84 2.58
CA ASN A 29 -17.85 7.58 2.68
C ASN A 29 -18.69 7.15 3.88
N ALA A 30 -18.74 5.85 4.21
CA ALA A 30 -19.38 5.37 5.42
C ALA A 30 -18.72 5.96 6.69
N GLU A 31 -17.39 6.04 6.71
CA GLU A 31 -16.66 6.60 7.84
C GLU A 31 -16.79 8.13 7.93
N PHE A 32 -16.83 8.85 6.81
CA PHE A 32 -17.13 10.30 6.80
C PHE A 32 -18.51 10.56 7.38
N ALA A 33 -19.52 9.80 6.95
CA ALA A 33 -20.88 9.93 7.48
C ALA A 33 -20.93 9.63 8.99
N ARG A 34 -20.25 8.56 9.45
CA ARG A 34 -20.19 8.19 10.87
C ARG A 34 -19.53 9.26 11.74
N ARG A 35 -18.54 9.98 11.20
CA ARG A 35 -17.78 11.03 11.91
C ARG A 35 -18.36 12.43 11.71
N GLY A 36 -19.40 12.61 10.89
CA GLY A 36 -19.94 13.93 10.56
C GLY A 36 -18.96 14.81 9.77
N VAL A 37 -18.06 14.19 8.99
CA VAL A 37 -17.08 14.92 8.16
C VAL A 37 -17.72 15.29 6.84
N ASP A 38 -17.72 16.59 6.47
CA ASP A 38 -18.18 17.06 5.16
C ASP A 38 -17.12 16.75 4.09
N ALA A 39 -17.17 15.52 3.61
CA ALA A 39 -16.26 15.01 2.60
C ALA A 39 -16.92 13.90 1.77
N VAL A 40 -16.41 13.73 0.55
CA VAL A 40 -16.80 12.65 -0.35
C VAL A 40 -15.55 11.97 -0.93
N ALA A 41 -15.58 10.65 -0.98
CA ALA A 41 -14.57 9.85 -1.68
C ALA A 41 -15.16 9.30 -2.97
N VAL A 42 -14.42 9.43 -4.08
CA VAL A 42 -14.77 8.87 -5.39
C VAL A 42 -13.57 8.18 -6.02
N SER A 43 -13.81 7.19 -6.89
CA SER A 43 -12.75 6.58 -7.68
C SER A 43 -12.29 7.51 -8.80
N ALA A 44 -10.98 7.55 -9.03
CA ALA A 44 -10.34 8.14 -10.20
C ALA A 44 -9.72 7.00 -11.00
N ASP A 45 -10.36 6.65 -12.12
CA ASP A 45 -9.84 5.66 -13.06
C ASP A 45 -8.92 6.38 -14.05
N VAL A 46 -7.62 6.16 -13.91
CA VAL A 46 -6.60 6.86 -14.69
C VAL A 46 -5.66 5.84 -15.31
N ALA A 47 -5.54 5.86 -16.63
CA ALA A 47 -4.59 4.99 -17.30
C ALA A 47 -3.13 5.35 -16.92
N PRO A 48 -2.20 4.38 -16.89
CA PRO A 48 -0.81 4.64 -16.53
C PRO A 48 -0.14 5.75 -17.37
N ALA A 49 -0.48 5.86 -18.65
CA ALA A 49 0.04 6.89 -19.55
C ALA A 49 -0.36 8.31 -19.14
N ASP A 50 -1.51 8.48 -18.49
CA ASP A 50 -2.08 9.78 -18.13
C ASP A 50 -1.69 10.23 -16.71
N LEU A 51 -1.01 9.37 -15.93
CA LEU A 51 -0.71 9.60 -14.52
C LEU A 51 0.01 10.93 -14.27
N GLY A 52 0.99 11.27 -15.09
CA GLY A 52 1.75 12.53 -14.94
C GLY A 52 0.88 13.78 -15.19
N GLY A 53 0.00 13.74 -16.18
CA GLY A 53 -0.98 14.80 -16.45
C GLY A 53 -1.97 14.96 -15.31
N PHE A 54 -2.52 13.85 -14.85
CA PHE A 54 -3.42 13.79 -13.71
C PHE A 54 -2.78 14.39 -12.44
N ALA A 55 -1.58 13.95 -12.07
CA ALA A 55 -0.88 14.43 -10.87
C ALA A 55 -0.59 15.95 -10.94
N ARG A 56 -0.28 16.50 -12.12
CA ARG A 56 -0.14 17.96 -12.30
C ARG A 56 -1.44 18.69 -12.01
N GLY A 57 -2.57 18.18 -12.51
CA GLY A 57 -3.91 18.78 -12.32
C GLY A 57 -4.36 18.82 -10.86
N LEU A 58 -3.97 17.84 -10.05
CA LEU A 58 -4.34 17.78 -8.63
C LEU A 58 -3.87 19.01 -7.82
N ARG A 59 -2.75 19.62 -8.19
CA ARG A 59 -2.19 20.77 -7.48
C ARG A 59 -3.11 22.00 -7.51
N GLY A 60 -3.81 22.19 -8.62
CA GLY A 60 -4.77 23.27 -8.78
C GLY A 60 -6.15 23.01 -8.16
N TRP A 61 -6.44 21.79 -7.75
CA TRP A 61 -7.76 21.39 -7.27
C TRP A 61 -7.97 21.76 -5.78
N ARG A 62 -8.52 22.92 -5.51
CA ARG A 62 -8.51 23.54 -4.17
C ARG A 62 -9.31 22.79 -3.10
N ASN A 63 -10.46 22.18 -3.42
CA ASN A 63 -11.24 21.40 -2.46
C ASN A 63 -10.83 19.92 -2.42
N LEU A 64 -9.79 19.50 -3.17
CA LEU A 64 -9.16 18.19 -3.01
C LEU A 64 -8.38 18.14 -1.69
N ALA A 65 -8.69 17.15 -0.86
CA ALA A 65 -7.96 16.89 0.39
C ALA A 65 -6.77 15.94 0.18
N GLY A 66 -6.93 14.97 -0.70
CA GLY A 66 -5.90 13.99 -1.00
C GLY A 66 -6.45 12.77 -1.71
N LEU A 67 -5.61 11.74 -1.82
CA LEU A 67 -5.98 10.49 -2.46
C LEU A 67 -5.43 9.28 -1.71
N SER A 68 -6.18 8.18 -1.79
CA SER A 68 -5.63 6.84 -1.64
C SER A 68 -5.23 6.31 -3.02
N VAL A 69 -4.18 5.50 -3.06
CA VAL A 69 -3.57 5.02 -4.30
C VAL A 69 -3.42 3.51 -4.26
N THR A 70 -3.82 2.85 -5.34
CA THR A 70 -3.63 1.41 -5.50
C THR A 70 -3.01 1.07 -6.86
N MET A 71 -3.03 -0.20 -7.23
CA MET A 71 -2.46 -0.66 -8.49
C MET A 71 -3.08 0.06 -9.70
N PRO A 72 -2.28 0.35 -10.75
CA PRO A 72 -0.84 0.08 -10.89
C PRO A 72 0.04 1.26 -10.43
N HIS A 73 -0.49 2.27 -9.77
CA HIS A 73 0.07 3.61 -9.63
C HIS A 73 1.01 3.81 -8.44
N LYS A 74 1.04 2.89 -7.44
CA LYS A 74 1.78 3.08 -6.18
C LYS A 74 3.26 3.43 -6.35
N GLU A 75 3.95 2.77 -7.28
CA GLU A 75 5.36 3.01 -7.55
C GLU A 75 5.54 4.25 -8.44
N ALA A 76 4.77 4.33 -9.54
CA ALA A 76 4.91 5.40 -10.53
C ALA A 76 4.55 6.79 -9.95
N LEU A 77 3.53 6.88 -9.09
CA LEU A 77 3.12 8.16 -8.52
C LEU A 77 4.17 8.78 -7.59
N ALA A 78 5.07 7.98 -7.01
CA ALA A 78 6.16 8.49 -6.18
C ALA A 78 7.05 9.51 -6.91
N ALA A 79 7.19 9.40 -8.24
CA ALA A 79 7.93 10.35 -9.07
C ALA A 79 7.14 11.64 -9.42
N HIS A 80 5.86 11.70 -9.11
CA HIS A 80 4.97 12.81 -9.48
C HIS A 80 4.48 13.63 -8.28
N VAL A 81 4.95 13.34 -7.07
CA VAL A 81 4.67 14.10 -5.85
C VAL A 81 5.81 15.02 -5.49
N ASP A 82 5.55 16.02 -4.66
CA ASP A 82 6.54 17.05 -4.29
C ASP A 82 7.39 16.61 -3.09
N ALA A 83 6.90 15.67 -2.27
CA ALA A 83 7.67 15.10 -1.17
C ALA A 83 7.18 13.69 -0.81
N LEU A 84 8.13 12.85 -0.41
CA LEU A 84 7.88 11.54 0.19
C LEU A 84 8.09 11.64 1.70
N ALA A 85 7.06 11.31 2.47
CA ALA A 85 7.08 11.35 3.93
C ALA A 85 7.11 9.94 4.53
N GLY A 86 7.66 9.82 5.74
CA GLY A 86 7.74 8.56 6.46
C GLY A 86 8.46 7.46 5.65
N PRO A 87 7.93 6.24 5.62
CA PRO A 87 8.61 5.11 4.98
C PRO A 87 8.56 5.14 3.44
N ALA A 88 7.80 6.04 2.82
CA ALA A 88 7.59 6.05 1.36
C ALA A 88 8.89 6.18 0.56
N ALA A 89 9.86 6.96 1.04
CA ALA A 89 11.15 7.14 0.38
C ALA A 89 11.96 5.84 0.32
N LEU A 90 11.96 5.07 1.41
CA LEU A 90 12.62 3.75 1.48
C LEU A 90 11.88 2.71 0.66
N ILE A 91 10.54 2.71 0.74
CA ILE A 91 9.69 1.74 0.04
C ILE A 91 9.72 1.99 -1.47
N GLY A 92 9.86 3.25 -1.93
CA GLY A 92 9.76 3.61 -3.34
C GLY A 92 8.34 3.46 -3.90
N ALA A 93 7.32 3.47 -3.03
CA ALA A 93 5.92 3.38 -3.41
C ALA A 93 5.05 4.13 -2.41
N VAL A 94 3.94 4.69 -2.89
CA VAL A 94 3.00 5.50 -2.10
C VAL A 94 1.60 4.91 -2.17
N ASN A 95 0.83 5.01 -1.08
CA ASN A 95 -0.58 4.61 -1.06
C ASN A 95 -1.52 5.70 -0.54
N VAL A 96 -0.96 6.77 0.04
CA VAL A 96 -1.71 7.94 0.51
C VAL A 96 -0.97 9.19 0.05
N VAL A 97 -1.72 10.15 -0.50
CA VAL A 97 -1.23 11.47 -0.87
C VAL A 97 -2.11 12.51 -0.20
N ARG A 98 -1.50 13.47 0.48
CA ARG A 98 -2.16 14.66 1.00
C ARG A 98 -1.83 15.83 0.09
N ARG A 99 -2.86 16.61 -0.26
CA ARG A 99 -2.66 17.90 -0.90
C ARG A 99 -2.59 18.97 0.18
N GLU A 100 -1.48 19.70 0.22
CA GLU A 100 -1.28 20.82 1.14
C GLU A 100 -2.04 22.06 0.69
N ALA A 101 -2.16 23.04 1.56
CA ALA A 101 -2.86 24.29 1.27
C ALA A 101 -2.20 25.07 0.10
N ASP A 102 -0.90 24.99 -0.04
CA ASP A 102 -0.12 25.59 -1.15
C ASP A 102 -0.19 24.81 -2.47
N GLY A 103 -0.88 23.67 -2.47
CA GLY A 103 -1.04 22.80 -3.63
C GLY A 103 0.00 21.68 -3.75
N ARG A 104 1.03 21.64 -2.90
CA ARG A 104 2.01 20.54 -2.90
C ARG A 104 1.36 19.21 -2.57
N LEU A 105 1.87 18.17 -3.20
CA LEU A 105 1.46 16.79 -2.97
C LEU A 105 2.53 16.10 -2.10
N VAL A 106 2.15 15.74 -0.88
CA VAL A 106 3.01 15.01 0.06
C VAL A 106 2.47 13.59 0.19
N ALA A 107 3.30 12.60 -0.13
CA ALA A 107 2.87 11.21 -0.17
C ALA A 107 3.58 10.36 0.88
N THR A 108 2.88 9.35 1.37
CA THR A 108 3.42 8.35 2.30
C THR A 108 2.93 6.94 1.93
N ASN A 109 3.41 5.96 2.66
CA ASN A 109 2.94 4.58 2.54
C ASN A 109 2.58 4.03 3.92
N THR A 110 1.32 3.64 4.07
CA THR A 110 0.76 3.09 5.31
C THR A 110 0.43 1.61 5.22
N ASP A 111 0.63 0.96 4.07
CA ASP A 111 0.27 -0.46 3.86
C ASP A 111 0.99 -1.38 4.84
N GLY A 112 2.30 -1.18 4.99
CA GLY A 112 3.12 -1.99 5.88
C GLY A 112 2.74 -1.82 7.36
N GLN A 113 2.53 -0.58 7.80
CA GLN A 113 2.06 -0.31 9.15
C GLN A 113 0.67 -0.91 9.41
N GLY A 114 -0.24 -0.73 8.47
CA GLY A 114 -1.59 -1.30 8.53
C GLY A 114 -1.55 -2.83 8.63
N PHE A 115 -0.67 -3.48 7.88
CA PHE A 115 -0.44 -4.92 7.94
C PHE A 115 0.02 -5.38 9.34
N VAL A 116 1.06 -4.74 9.90
CA VAL A 116 1.58 -5.07 11.24
C VAL A 116 0.53 -4.86 12.32
N ILE A 117 -0.20 -3.74 12.28
CA ILE A 117 -1.31 -3.47 13.22
C ILE A 117 -2.40 -4.53 13.11
N GLY A 118 -2.75 -4.93 11.88
CA GLY A 118 -3.74 -5.97 11.63
C GLY A 118 -3.33 -7.32 12.22
N LEU A 119 -2.07 -7.73 12.05
CA LEU A 119 -1.52 -8.94 12.66
C LEU A 119 -1.54 -8.88 14.19
N HIS A 120 -1.11 -7.76 14.78
CA HIS A 120 -1.14 -7.57 16.23
C HIS A 120 -2.55 -7.69 16.80
N LYS A 121 -3.55 -7.07 16.16
CA LYS A 121 -4.96 -7.18 16.57
C LYS A 121 -5.49 -8.63 16.46
N ALA A 122 -4.95 -9.41 15.55
CA ALA A 122 -5.26 -10.83 15.39
C ALA A 122 -4.43 -11.74 16.31
N GLY A 123 -3.62 -11.18 17.22
CA GLY A 123 -2.82 -11.93 18.20
C GLY A 123 -1.47 -12.43 17.69
N TYR A 124 -1.05 -12.01 16.48
CA TYR A 124 0.22 -12.44 15.89
C TYR A 124 1.34 -11.41 16.13
N LYS A 125 2.55 -11.90 16.40
CA LYS A 125 3.77 -11.09 16.52
C LYS A 125 4.77 -11.54 15.46
N LEU A 126 5.43 -10.58 14.80
CA LEU A 126 6.44 -10.84 13.76
C LEU A 126 7.85 -10.99 14.34
N SER A 127 8.11 -10.40 15.51
CA SER A 127 9.43 -10.46 16.15
C SER A 127 9.88 -11.90 16.36
N GLY A 128 11.09 -12.21 15.92
CA GLY A 128 11.70 -13.54 16.02
C GLY A 128 11.11 -14.58 15.06
N ARG A 129 10.24 -14.20 14.11
CA ARG A 129 9.61 -15.13 13.17
C ARG A 129 10.34 -15.21 11.85
N HIS A 130 10.27 -16.38 11.22
CA HIS A 130 10.63 -16.56 9.82
C HIS A 130 9.44 -16.20 8.93
N VAL A 131 9.59 -15.21 8.08
CA VAL A 131 8.51 -14.70 7.23
C VAL A 131 8.79 -15.04 5.78
N LEU A 132 7.84 -15.70 5.12
CA LEU A 132 7.81 -15.83 3.66
C LEU A 132 6.82 -14.82 3.09
N LEU A 133 7.34 -13.87 2.34
CA LEU A 133 6.56 -12.86 1.61
C LEU A 133 6.50 -13.27 0.14
N VAL A 134 5.28 -13.39 -0.39
CA VAL A 134 5.06 -13.64 -1.81
C VAL A 134 4.55 -12.37 -2.46
N GLY A 135 5.33 -11.84 -3.40
CA GLY A 135 5.09 -10.57 -4.09
C GLY A 135 6.10 -9.49 -3.74
N ALA A 136 6.63 -8.81 -4.77
CA ALA A 136 7.61 -7.72 -4.66
C ALA A 136 7.16 -6.46 -5.41
N GLY A 137 5.84 -6.24 -5.52
CA GLY A 137 5.23 -5.00 -6.01
C GLY A 137 5.09 -3.96 -4.88
N GLY A 138 4.40 -2.86 -5.13
CA GLY A 138 4.28 -1.76 -4.18
C GLY A 138 3.76 -2.15 -2.79
N ALA A 139 2.76 -3.06 -2.71
CA ALA A 139 2.28 -3.58 -1.43
C ALA A 139 3.30 -4.52 -0.79
N GLY A 140 3.89 -5.45 -1.56
CA GLY A 140 4.94 -6.35 -1.09
C GLY A 140 6.14 -5.60 -0.53
N ARG A 141 6.59 -4.55 -1.21
CA ARG A 141 7.66 -3.68 -0.71
C ARG A 141 7.31 -3.08 0.66
N ALA A 142 6.12 -2.49 0.79
CA ALA A 142 5.68 -1.90 2.05
C ALA A 142 5.64 -2.92 3.20
N VAL A 143 5.10 -4.11 2.93
CA VAL A 143 5.05 -5.21 3.92
C VAL A 143 6.45 -5.71 4.27
N ALA A 144 7.37 -5.86 3.29
CA ALA A 144 8.74 -6.30 3.53
C ALA A 144 9.49 -5.36 4.50
N PHE A 145 9.42 -4.05 4.26
CA PHE A 145 10.02 -3.05 5.16
C PHE A 145 9.40 -3.09 6.56
N ALA A 146 8.08 -3.25 6.65
CA ALA A 146 7.39 -3.32 7.94
C ALA A 146 7.73 -4.61 8.72
N VAL A 147 7.87 -5.74 8.03
CA VAL A 147 8.30 -7.02 8.61
C VAL A 147 9.73 -6.92 9.12
N ALA A 148 10.63 -6.33 8.35
CA ALA A 148 12.01 -6.10 8.78
C ALA A 148 12.07 -5.15 9.99
N GLY A 149 11.31 -4.04 9.97
CA GLY A 149 11.21 -3.12 11.09
C GLY A 149 10.56 -3.71 12.35
N ALA A 150 9.78 -4.79 12.21
CA ALA A 150 9.19 -5.53 13.32
C ALA A 150 10.13 -6.61 13.90
N ALA A 151 11.41 -6.59 13.56
CA ALA A 151 12.45 -7.50 14.03
C ALA A 151 12.14 -8.99 13.76
N ALA A 152 11.67 -9.33 12.56
CA ALA A 152 11.58 -10.70 12.11
C ALA A 152 12.96 -11.38 12.18
N ALA A 153 13.01 -12.68 12.50
CA ALA A 153 14.27 -13.44 12.54
C ALA A 153 14.88 -13.59 11.15
N CYS A 154 14.05 -13.75 10.12
CA CYS A 154 14.48 -13.69 8.73
C CYS A 154 13.28 -13.39 7.82
N LEU A 155 13.56 -12.89 6.61
CA LEU A 155 12.58 -12.61 5.57
C LEU A 155 12.98 -13.34 4.28
N THR A 156 12.11 -14.21 3.78
CA THR A 156 12.26 -14.80 2.45
C THR A 156 11.30 -14.10 1.50
N ILE A 157 11.81 -13.55 0.41
CA ILE A 157 11.02 -12.84 -0.60
C ILE A 157 10.88 -13.73 -1.83
N ALA A 158 9.67 -14.17 -2.12
CA ALA A 158 9.35 -14.93 -3.31
C ALA A 158 8.62 -14.06 -4.33
N ASN A 159 9.08 -14.04 -5.58
CA ASN A 159 8.41 -13.30 -6.65
C ASN A 159 8.61 -13.98 -8.01
N ARG A 160 7.61 -13.89 -8.89
CA ARG A 160 7.68 -14.43 -10.25
C ARG A 160 8.85 -13.84 -11.06
N THR A 161 9.13 -12.55 -10.88
CA THR A 161 10.28 -11.86 -11.48
C THR A 161 11.40 -11.78 -10.46
N ALA A 162 12.42 -12.63 -10.59
CA ALA A 162 13.55 -12.73 -9.66
C ALA A 162 14.21 -11.35 -9.39
N ALA A 163 14.46 -10.58 -10.44
CA ALA A 163 15.10 -9.27 -10.34
C ALA A 163 14.37 -8.26 -9.41
N ARG A 164 13.02 -8.37 -9.30
CA ARG A 164 12.25 -7.54 -8.34
C ARG A 164 12.48 -7.98 -6.90
N ALA A 165 12.49 -9.29 -6.65
CA ALA A 165 12.76 -9.84 -5.32
C ALA A 165 14.19 -9.52 -4.86
N GLU A 166 15.17 -9.68 -5.74
CA GLU A 166 16.58 -9.36 -5.48
C GLU A 166 16.80 -7.87 -5.16
N ARG A 167 16.14 -6.98 -5.94
CA ARG A 167 16.20 -5.54 -5.64
C ARG A 167 15.63 -5.25 -4.26
N LEU A 168 14.44 -5.77 -3.97
CA LEU A 168 13.82 -5.59 -2.66
C LEU A 168 14.67 -6.14 -1.52
N ALA A 169 15.29 -7.31 -1.71
CA ALA A 169 16.20 -7.90 -0.74
C ALA A 169 17.42 -7.00 -0.45
N ARG A 170 18.03 -6.43 -1.49
CA ARG A 170 19.13 -5.45 -1.34
C ARG A 170 18.68 -4.20 -0.58
N ASP A 171 17.51 -3.64 -0.91
CA ASP A 171 16.96 -2.44 -0.26
C ASP A 171 16.70 -2.68 1.23
N ILE A 172 16.16 -3.87 1.57
CA ILE A 172 15.94 -4.28 2.97
C ILE A 172 17.28 -4.48 3.68
N ALA A 173 18.23 -5.20 3.10
CA ALA A 173 19.54 -5.44 3.71
C ALA A 173 20.31 -4.13 3.99
N ALA A 174 20.17 -3.13 3.10
CA ALA A 174 20.77 -1.81 3.30
C ALA A 174 20.16 -1.03 4.47
N SER A 175 18.84 -1.15 4.67
CA SER A 175 18.11 -0.37 5.69
C SER A 175 17.93 -1.12 7.02
N HIS A 176 17.92 -2.45 6.98
CA HIS A 176 17.70 -3.34 8.13
C HIS A 176 18.73 -4.48 8.16
N PRO A 177 20.03 -4.18 8.34
CA PRO A 177 21.10 -5.17 8.19
C PRO A 177 21.05 -6.31 9.22
N ALA A 178 20.31 -6.13 10.30
CA ALA A 178 20.11 -7.16 11.32
C ALA A 178 19.13 -8.28 10.91
N VAL A 179 18.35 -8.08 9.82
CA VAL A 179 17.37 -9.06 9.35
C VAL A 179 17.93 -9.79 8.12
N PRO A 180 18.28 -11.08 8.21
CA PRO A 180 18.67 -11.86 7.05
C PRO A 180 17.55 -11.93 6.00
N VAL A 181 17.92 -11.67 4.74
CA VAL A 181 16.96 -11.72 3.63
C VAL A 181 17.39 -12.73 2.60
N ALA A 182 16.49 -13.65 2.27
CA ALA A 182 16.66 -14.64 1.21
C ALA A 182 15.71 -14.34 0.04
N VAL A 183 16.05 -14.79 -1.15
CA VAL A 183 15.23 -14.68 -2.35
C VAL A 183 14.86 -16.05 -2.85
N ALA A 184 13.59 -16.22 -3.21
CA ALA A 184 13.06 -17.39 -3.89
C ALA A 184 12.33 -17.00 -5.17
N VAL A 185 12.36 -17.88 -6.17
CA VAL A 185 11.55 -17.70 -7.39
C VAL A 185 10.22 -18.40 -7.18
N ALA A 186 9.13 -17.65 -7.26
CA ALA A 186 7.79 -18.24 -7.18
C ALA A 186 7.46 -18.95 -8.50
N ALA A 187 7.23 -20.24 -8.45
CA ALA A 187 6.88 -21.08 -9.61
C ALA A 187 5.39 -20.93 -10.00
N GLY A 188 4.92 -19.72 -10.27
CA GLY A 188 3.55 -19.48 -10.73
C GLY A 188 2.63 -18.84 -9.67
N PRO A 189 1.40 -18.45 -10.05
CA PRO A 189 0.40 -17.97 -9.10
C PRO A 189 -0.01 -19.08 -8.14
N PRO A 190 -0.45 -18.77 -6.93
CA PRO A 190 -1.08 -19.74 -6.05
C PRO A 190 -2.30 -20.36 -6.77
N ASP A 191 -2.62 -21.59 -6.42
CA ASP A 191 -3.79 -22.30 -6.93
C ASP A 191 -5.01 -21.35 -6.97
N PRO A 192 -5.58 -21.09 -8.16
CA PRO A 192 -6.76 -20.23 -8.30
C PRO A 192 -7.98 -20.75 -7.54
N GLY A 193 -7.99 -22.03 -7.15
CA GLY A 193 -9.03 -22.65 -6.32
C GLY A 193 -8.99 -22.23 -4.84
N LEU A 194 -7.91 -21.62 -4.34
CA LEU A 194 -7.89 -21.11 -2.96
C LEU A 194 -8.73 -19.84 -2.84
N PRO A 195 -9.78 -19.82 -1.99
CA PRO A 195 -10.58 -18.61 -1.75
C PRO A 195 -9.69 -17.44 -1.32
N ARG A 196 -10.00 -16.20 -1.79
CA ARG A 196 -9.25 -14.98 -1.41
C ARG A 196 -9.05 -14.84 0.10
N ALA A 197 -10.03 -15.25 0.90
CA ALA A 197 -9.94 -15.27 2.36
C ALA A 197 -8.89 -16.25 2.92
N GLN A 198 -8.47 -17.25 2.16
CA GLN A 198 -7.43 -18.20 2.57
C GLN A 198 -6.05 -17.83 2.06
N ARG A 199 -5.94 -16.97 1.03
CA ARG A 199 -4.66 -16.50 0.49
C ARG A 199 -3.89 -15.60 1.47
N ASN A 200 -4.59 -14.96 2.40
CA ASN A 200 -4.03 -14.09 3.44
C ASN A 200 -4.07 -14.71 4.84
N ARG A 201 -4.36 -16.01 4.96
CA ARG A 201 -4.23 -16.70 6.25
C ARG A 201 -2.78 -17.07 6.48
N PRO A 202 -2.21 -16.73 7.64
CA PRO A 202 -0.90 -17.24 8.01
C PRO A 202 -0.99 -18.77 8.08
N VAL A 203 -0.07 -19.46 7.41
CA VAL A 203 0.08 -20.92 7.57
C VAL A 203 0.63 -21.15 8.96
N HIS A 204 -0.13 -21.85 9.80
CA HIS A 204 0.23 -22.12 11.17
C HIS A 204 1.31 -23.20 11.28
N ASP A 205 2.56 -22.78 11.19
CA ASP A 205 3.63 -23.37 11.96
C ASP A 205 4.05 -22.34 13.02
N ARG A 206 4.33 -22.73 14.26
CA ARG A 206 4.61 -21.82 15.38
C ARG A 206 5.78 -20.86 15.11
N GLU A 207 6.56 -21.09 14.05
CA GLU A 207 7.77 -20.33 13.71
C GLU A 207 7.72 -19.64 12.33
N ARG A 208 6.75 -19.93 11.46
CA ARG A 208 6.71 -19.46 10.06
C ARG A 208 5.44 -18.71 9.73
N PHE A 209 5.57 -17.61 8.99
CA PHE A 209 4.46 -16.84 8.45
C PHE A 209 4.55 -16.79 6.92
N LEU A 210 3.43 -17.07 6.27
CA LEU A 210 3.26 -16.86 4.85
C LEU A 210 2.41 -15.61 4.61
N VAL A 211 2.92 -14.67 3.84
CA VAL A 211 2.24 -13.42 3.49
C VAL A 211 2.16 -13.32 1.98
N TRP A 212 0.96 -13.09 1.47
CA TRP A 212 0.72 -12.74 0.07
C TRP A 212 0.52 -11.24 -0.04
N ALA A 213 1.29 -10.59 -0.90
CA ALA A 213 1.19 -9.16 -1.18
C ALA A 213 1.15 -8.97 -2.70
N ASP A 214 -0.06 -8.98 -3.23
CA ASP A 214 -0.35 -8.61 -4.63
C ASP A 214 -0.51 -7.10 -4.76
#